data_5654952bff95792a82e8081eb8fee369
#
_entry.id   5654952bff95792a82e8081eb8fee369
#
_cell.length_a   1.000
_cell.length_b   1.000
_cell.length_c   1.000
_cell.angle_alpha   90.00
_cell.angle_beta   90.00
_cell.angle_gamma   90.00
#
_symmetry.space_group_name_H-M   'P 1'
#
loop_
_entity.id
_entity.type
_entity.pdbx_description
1 polymer ?
#
loop_
_entity_poly.entity_id
_entity_poly.type
_entity_poly.pdbx_seq_one_letter_code
_entity_poly.pdbx_strand_id
1 'polypeptide(L)'
;MIKPLALRSGDRVAIVAPASPCAPDEFEAGVAEIRRLGFEPVYEPTVFDRDAYVAGAAETRAAAIRAALGDDKVRAIVAVRGGYGSVQVLPWLDPGDVRRARKPVVGYSDLTSLLTFVTGRCGVVAFHGPTVAGRLERGPTAYDEATLVRVLTNVEPLGPLRAPALEVFRSGEASGVLAGGNLTQLAASIGTPFAFDPPPGAVLLLEDVNERPYRLDRLWTQLRLARIIERASAIVFGEFPGCDEPDGDLRSRDTLARLVRAFPGPVLFGFPSGHTSGAAMTLPLGVRARVVTGAEPALVIEEAAVSEE
;
A
#
# COMPACT_ATOMS: atom_id res chain seq x y z
N MET A 1 5.49 8.18 14.19
CA MET A 1 5.61 6.73 13.85
C MET A 1 7.07 6.32 13.94
N ILE A 2 7.34 5.04 14.24
CA ILE A 2 8.68 4.45 14.15
C ILE A 2 9.05 4.35 12.66
N LYS A 3 10.22 4.86 12.30
CA LYS A 3 10.74 4.73 10.95
C LYS A 3 11.59 3.46 10.83
N PRO A 4 11.36 2.62 9.81
CA PRO A 4 12.28 1.54 9.49
C PRO A 4 13.68 2.06 9.16
N LEU A 5 14.66 1.17 9.17
CA LEU A 5 16.03 1.52 8.79
C LEU A 5 16.15 1.63 7.26
N ALA A 6 16.86 2.63 6.79
CA ALA A 6 17.15 2.82 5.37
C ALA A 6 17.93 1.64 4.79
N LEU A 7 17.55 1.20 3.59
CA LEU A 7 18.27 0.14 2.87
C LEU A 7 19.54 0.69 2.22
N ARG A 8 20.51 -0.21 2.07
CA ARG A 8 21.77 0.02 1.35
C ARG A 8 21.92 -1.01 0.24
N SER A 9 22.68 -0.69 -0.78
CA SER A 9 23.02 -1.67 -1.83
C SER A 9 23.63 -2.93 -1.22
N GLY A 10 23.16 -4.11 -1.67
CA GLY A 10 23.54 -5.42 -1.16
C GLY A 10 22.74 -5.89 0.06
N ASP A 11 21.85 -5.07 0.61
CA ASP A 11 20.99 -5.49 1.73
C ASP A 11 20.06 -6.65 1.34
N ARG A 12 19.87 -7.58 2.27
CA ARG A 12 19.00 -8.74 2.10
C ARG A 12 17.53 -8.35 2.24
N VAL A 13 16.74 -8.69 1.24
CA VAL A 13 15.30 -8.47 1.17
C VAL A 13 14.57 -9.81 1.23
N ALA A 14 13.85 -10.06 2.32
CA ALA A 14 13.04 -11.28 2.43
C ALA A 14 11.79 -11.17 1.57
N ILE A 15 11.57 -12.19 0.74
CA ILE A 15 10.34 -12.35 -0.01
C ILE A 15 9.43 -13.30 0.74
N VAL A 16 8.22 -12.86 1.08
CA VAL A 16 7.21 -13.64 1.82
C VAL A 16 5.91 -13.71 1.03
N ALA A 17 5.14 -14.78 1.20
CA ALA A 17 3.85 -14.97 0.53
C ALA A 17 2.68 -14.89 1.53
N PRO A 18 2.26 -13.70 1.99
CA PRO A 18 1.23 -13.59 3.03
C PRO A 18 -0.20 -13.83 2.51
N ALA A 19 -0.40 -13.85 1.20
CA ALA A 19 -1.70 -13.88 0.54
C ALA A 19 -1.80 -15.02 -0.49
N SER A 20 -2.08 -14.71 -1.76
CA SER A 20 -2.21 -15.72 -2.82
C SER A 20 -0.85 -16.20 -3.34
N PRO A 21 -0.77 -17.44 -3.86
CA PRO A 21 0.41 -17.96 -4.53
C PRO A 21 0.65 -17.26 -5.88
N CYS A 22 1.87 -17.34 -6.42
CA CYS A 22 2.21 -16.86 -7.75
C CYS A 22 2.69 -18.00 -8.67
N ALA A 23 2.85 -17.70 -9.95
CA ALA A 23 3.52 -18.59 -10.89
C ALA A 23 5.05 -18.50 -10.69
N PRO A 24 5.79 -19.62 -10.86
CA PRO A 24 7.24 -19.60 -10.68
C PRO A 24 8.00 -18.64 -11.59
N ASP A 25 7.57 -18.50 -12.84
CA ASP A 25 8.16 -17.58 -13.82
C ASP A 25 7.97 -16.11 -13.45
N GLU A 26 6.77 -15.73 -12.97
CA GLU A 26 6.51 -14.40 -12.40
C GLU A 26 7.41 -14.13 -11.19
N PHE A 27 7.56 -15.15 -10.31
CA PHE A 27 8.40 -15.04 -9.14
C PHE A 27 9.87 -14.81 -9.52
N GLU A 28 10.41 -15.63 -10.42
CA GLU A 28 11.81 -15.54 -10.86
C GLU A 28 12.10 -14.19 -11.53
N ALA A 29 11.19 -13.70 -12.37
CA ALA A 29 11.32 -12.38 -12.99
C ALA A 29 11.36 -11.26 -11.95
N GLY A 30 10.48 -11.29 -10.95
CA GLY A 30 10.49 -10.30 -9.88
C GLY A 30 11.72 -10.40 -8.96
N VAL A 31 12.22 -11.60 -8.71
CA VAL A 31 13.50 -11.83 -7.99
C VAL A 31 14.68 -11.24 -8.77
N ALA A 32 14.71 -11.42 -10.10
CA ALA A 32 15.73 -10.82 -10.95
C ALA A 32 15.69 -9.29 -10.89
N GLU A 33 14.48 -8.72 -10.83
CA GLU A 33 14.29 -7.27 -10.72
C GLU A 33 14.78 -6.71 -9.37
N ILE A 34 14.54 -7.41 -8.25
CA ILE A 34 15.10 -7.04 -6.94
C ILE A 34 16.63 -7.01 -6.98
N ARG A 35 17.26 -8.00 -7.66
CA ARG A 35 18.72 -8.01 -7.86
C ARG A 35 19.19 -6.85 -8.71
N ARG A 36 18.45 -6.51 -9.78
CA ARG A 36 18.74 -5.36 -10.64
C ARG A 36 18.71 -4.04 -9.85
N LEU A 37 17.78 -3.92 -8.90
CA LEU A 37 17.69 -2.79 -7.98
C LEU A 37 18.85 -2.71 -6.96
N GLY A 38 19.74 -3.71 -6.94
CA GLY A 38 20.93 -3.75 -6.08
C GLY A 38 20.73 -4.40 -4.73
N PHE A 39 19.65 -5.18 -4.53
CA PHE A 39 19.37 -5.90 -3.29
C PHE A 39 19.57 -7.40 -3.44
N GLU A 40 19.78 -8.12 -2.31
CA GLU A 40 19.89 -9.57 -2.25
C GLU A 40 18.54 -10.19 -1.85
N PRO A 41 17.75 -10.77 -2.78
CA PRO A 41 16.50 -11.44 -2.42
C PRO A 41 16.77 -12.78 -1.72
N VAL A 42 16.07 -13.01 -0.60
CA VAL A 42 16.11 -14.27 0.16
C VAL A 42 14.68 -14.75 0.42
N TYR A 43 14.45 -16.05 0.36
CA TYR A 43 13.13 -16.64 0.57
C TYR A 43 13.22 -18.10 0.97
N GLU A 44 12.18 -18.58 1.65
CA GLU A 44 12.02 -19.99 1.98
C GLU A 44 11.19 -20.72 0.90
N PRO A 45 11.36 -22.03 0.69
CA PRO A 45 10.59 -22.80 -0.28
C PRO A 45 9.07 -22.70 -0.09
N THR A 46 8.61 -22.46 1.13
CA THR A 46 7.18 -22.28 1.46
C THR A 46 6.52 -21.11 0.73
N VAL A 47 7.29 -20.22 0.11
CA VAL A 47 6.77 -19.15 -0.75
C VAL A 47 5.97 -19.68 -1.94
N PHE A 48 6.19 -20.94 -2.33
CA PHE A 48 5.51 -21.64 -3.41
C PHE A 48 4.38 -22.56 -2.94
N ASP A 49 4.13 -22.63 -1.63
CA ASP A 49 3.03 -23.43 -1.10
C ASP A 49 1.69 -22.94 -1.68
N ARG A 50 0.75 -23.90 -1.82
CA ARG A 50 -0.57 -23.61 -2.38
C ARG A 50 -1.64 -24.40 -1.63
N ASP A 51 -2.63 -23.66 -1.15
CA ASP A 51 -3.87 -24.20 -0.59
C ASP A 51 -5.04 -23.39 -1.15
N ALA A 52 -5.76 -24.00 -2.11
CA ALA A 52 -6.81 -23.34 -2.88
C ALA A 52 -6.31 -22.01 -3.49
N TYR A 53 -6.74 -20.88 -2.96
CA TYR A 53 -6.44 -19.53 -3.44
C TYR A 53 -5.38 -18.79 -2.59
N VAL A 54 -4.85 -19.42 -1.53
CA VAL A 54 -3.81 -18.85 -0.65
C VAL A 54 -2.48 -19.61 -0.75
N ALA A 55 -1.39 -18.98 -0.37
CA ALA A 55 -0.05 -19.57 -0.39
C ALA A 55 0.20 -20.45 0.85
N GLY A 56 -0.61 -21.52 1.01
CA GLY A 56 -0.54 -22.43 2.14
C GLY A 56 -1.23 -21.94 3.41
N ALA A 57 -1.07 -22.66 4.51
CA ALA A 57 -1.73 -22.39 5.78
C ALA A 57 -1.34 -21.00 6.35
N ALA A 58 -2.29 -20.32 6.98
CA ALA A 58 -2.07 -18.97 7.54
C ALA A 58 -0.91 -18.93 8.56
N GLU A 59 -0.78 -19.98 9.39
CA GLU A 59 0.29 -20.10 10.37
C GLU A 59 1.67 -20.21 9.71
N THR A 60 1.80 -20.98 8.63
CA THR A 60 3.05 -21.13 7.84
C THR A 60 3.43 -19.79 7.21
N ARG A 61 2.47 -19.10 6.58
CA ARG A 61 2.69 -17.78 5.98
C ARG A 61 3.12 -16.74 7.03
N ALA A 62 2.50 -16.75 8.20
CA ALA A 62 2.88 -15.89 9.31
C ALA A 62 4.25 -16.26 9.89
N ALA A 63 4.61 -17.55 9.95
CA ALA A 63 5.92 -18.00 10.40
C ALA A 63 7.04 -17.45 9.51
N ALA A 64 6.84 -17.42 8.19
CA ALA A 64 7.80 -16.82 7.25
C ALA A 64 8.00 -15.31 7.52
N ILE A 65 6.92 -14.58 7.82
CA ILE A 65 7.03 -13.16 8.20
C ILE A 65 7.79 -13.01 9.52
N ARG A 66 7.47 -13.82 10.54
CA ARG A 66 8.17 -13.77 11.85
C ARG A 66 9.67 -14.11 11.70
N ALA A 67 10.00 -15.11 10.88
CA ALA A 67 11.38 -15.45 10.60
C ALA A 67 12.13 -14.28 9.94
N ALA A 68 11.51 -13.65 8.93
CA ALA A 68 12.09 -12.47 8.28
C ALA A 68 12.23 -11.27 9.24
N LEU A 69 11.31 -11.08 10.17
CA LEU A 69 11.41 -10.04 11.21
C LEU A 69 12.56 -10.32 12.18
N GLY A 70 12.75 -11.59 12.57
CA GLY A 70 13.76 -12.00 13.57
C GLY A 70 15.17 -12.19 13.02
N ASP A 71 15.37 -12.29 11.71
CA ASP A 71 16.72 -12.47 11.13
C ASP A 71 17.42 -11.12 10.96
N ASP A 72 18.45 -10.86 11.76
CA ASP A 72 19.24 -9.60 11.73
C ASP A 72 19.92 -9.33 10.38
N LYS A 73 20.09 -10.35 9.53
CA LYS A 73 20.67 -10.19 8.18
C LYS A 73 19.65 -9.70 7.17
N VAL A 74 18.36 -9.87 7.43
CA VAL A 74 17.28 -9.35 6.59
C VAL A 74 17.01 -7.89 6.93
N ARG A 75 16.93 -7.04 5.91
CA ARG A 75 16.77 -5.58 6.08
C ARG A 75 15.41 -5.07 5.65
N ALA A 76 14.69 -5.80 4.79
CA ALA A 76 13.33 -5.47 4.36
C ALA A 76 12.51 -6.73 4.08
N ILE A 77 11.19 -6.57 4.00
CA ILE A 77 10.22 -7.61 3.65
C ILE A 77 9.41 -7.10 2.46
N VAL A 78 9.39 -7.87 1.36
CA VAL A 78 8.56 -7.61 0.19
C VAL A 78 7.61 -8.78 -0.01
N ALA A 79 6.33 -8.48 -0.21
CA ALA A 79 5.33 -9.52 -0.46
C ALA A 79 5.44 -10.07 -1.89
N VAL A 80 5.18 -11.38 -2.06
CA VAL A 80 5.13 -12.01 -3.39
C VAL A 80 4.05 -11.37 -4.23
N ARG A 81 2.80 -11.34 -3.74
CA ARG A 81 1.67 -10.70 -4.43
C ARG A 81 0.51 -10.46 -3.45
N GLY A 82 -0.49 -9.72 -3.92
CA GLY A 82 -1.80 -9.61 -3.30
C GLY A 82 -2.70 -10.81 -3.59
N GLY A 83 -3.95 -10.55 -3.95
CA GLY A 83 -4.98 -11.56 -4.16
C GLY A 83 -5.89 -11.66 -2.95
N TYR A 84 -5.70 -12.67 -2.10
CA TYR A 84 -6.44 -12.81 -0.84
C TYR A 84 -5.61 -13.54 0.22
N GLY A 85 -5.81 -13.17 1.48
CA GLY A 85 -5.37 -13.96 2.61
C GLY A 85 -4.44 -13.28 3.60
N SER A 86 -3.94 -12.07 3.33
CA SER A 86 -3.04 -11.37 4.26
C SER A 86 -3.71 -11.06 5.61
N VAL A 87 -5.03 -10.87 5.64
CA VAL A 87 -5.77 -10.68 6.89
C VAL A 87 -5.71 -11.91 7.80
N GLN A 88 -5.58 -13.12 7.23
CA GLN A 88 -5.53 -14.37 7.99
C GLN A 88 -4.24 -14.55 8.78
N VAL A 89 -3.13 -13.89 8.38
CA VAL A 89 -1.85 -14.00 9.08
C VAL A 89 -1.78 -13.08 10.30
N LEU A 90 -2.60 -12.04 10.38
CA LEU A 90 -2.53 -11.01 11.42
C LEU A 90 -2.65 -11.54 12.84
N PRO A 91 -3.54 -12.52 13.17
CA PRO A 91 -3.62 -13.10 14.51
C PRO A 91 -2.34 -13.79 14.98
N TRP A 92 -1.44 -14.15 14.07
CA TRP A 92 -0.18 -14.85 14.33
C TRP A 92 1.04 -13.92 14.47
N LEU A 93 0.83 -12.60 14.31
CA LEU A 93 1.91 -11.61 14.36
C LEU A 93 1.87 -10.83 15.69
N ASP A 94 3.04 -10.66 16.29
CA ASP A 94 3.22 -9.80 17.47
C ASP A 94 3.61 -8.39 17.04
N PRO A 95 2.85 -7.33 17.40
CA PRO A 95 3.23 -5.96 17.13
C PRO A 95 4.61 -5.56 17.69
N GLY A 96 5.03 -6.19 18.80
CA GLY A 96 6.34 -5.96 19.41
C GLY A 96 7.50 -6.39 18.51
N ASP A 97 7.34 -7.53 17.80
CA ASP A 97 8.37 -8.01 16.87
C ASP A 97 8.55 -7.04 15.70
N VAL A 98 7.46 -6.53 15.14
CA VAL A 98 7.52 -5.54 14.05
C VAL A 98 8.21 -4.26 14.50
N ARG A 99 7.89 -3.77 15.71
CA ARG A 99 8.53 -2.56 16.27
C ARG A 99 10.03 -2.74 16.49
N ARG A 100 10.44 -3.91 17.01
CA ARG A 100 11.87 -4.20 17.27
C ARG A 100 12.65 -4.37 15.98
N ALA A 101 12.06 -5.02 14.99
CA ALA A 101 12.70 -5.30 13.71
C ALA A 101 13.02 -4.02 12.91
N ARG A 102 12.14 -3.02 12.95
CA ARG A 102 12.29 -1.75 12.20
C ARG A 102 12.64 -2.00 10.72
N LYS A 103 11.98 -2.95 10.08
CA LYS A 103 12.21 -3.31 8.68
C LYS A 103 11.11 -2.75 7.79
N PRO A 104 11.43 -2.18 6.62
CA PRO A 104 10.43 -1.85 5.62
C PRO A 104 9.59 -3.08 5.26
N VAL A 105 8.26 -2.90 5.22
CA VAL A 105 7.30 -3.88 4.72
C VAL A 105 6.62 -3.29 3.50
N VAL A 106 6.80 -3.94 2.33
CA VAL A 106 6.35 -3.42 1.03
C VAL A 106 5.28 -4.34 0.45
N GLY A 107 4.19 -3.75 -0.04
CA GLY A 107 3.11 -4.44 -0.72
C GLY A 107 1.96 -3.51 -1.07
N TYR A 108 0.94 -4.02 -1.77
CA TYR A 108 -0.30 -3.32 -2.10
C TYR A 108 -1.45 -4.32 -2.31
N SER A 109 -2.64 -3.85 -2.67
CA SER A 109 -3.80 -4.72 -2.89
C SER A 109 -4.24 -5.39 -1.58
N ASP A 110 -4.42 -6.72 -1.54
CA ASP A 110 -4.75 -7.49 -0.34
C ASP A 110 -3.79 -7.22 0.83
N LEU A 111 -2.52 -6.90 0.52
CA LEU A 111 -1.52 -6.53 1.54
C LEU A 111 -1.90 -5.29 2.35
N THR A 112 -2.89 -4.52 1.92
CA THR A 112 -3.44 -3.40 2.70
C THR A 112 -3.76 -3.83 4.14
N SER A 113 -4.28 -5.05 4.34
CA SER A 113 -4.54 -5.59 5.69
C SER A 113 -3.26 -5.68 6.54
N LEU A 114 -2.16 -6.16 5.96
CA LEU A 114 -0.86 -6.22 6.64
C LEU A 114 -0.26 -4.81 6.84
N LEU A 115 -0.32 -3.94 5.83
CA LEU A 115 0.22 -2.59 5.93
C LEU A 115 -0.52 -1.75 6.99
N THR A 116 -1.85 -1.87 7.09
CA THR A 116 -2.66 -1.20 8.12
C THR A 116 -2.40 -1.78 9.51
N PHE A 117 -2.11 -3.08 9.64
CA PHE A 117 -1.62 -3.67 10.89
C PHE A 117 -0.27 -3.08 11.30
N VAL A 118 0.70 -3.01 10.37
CA VAL A 118 2.04 -2.44 10.62
C VAL A 118 1.94 -0.97 11.03
N THR A 119 1.13 -0.18 10.34
CA THR A 119 0.97 1.25 10.67
C THR A 119 0.12 1.47 11.91
N GLY A 120 -1.07 0.89 11.97
CA GLY A 120 -2.08 1.16 13.02
C GLY A 120 -1.78 0.46 14.35
N ARG A 121 -1.40 -0.83 14.31
CA ARG A 121 -1.15 -1.61 15.53
C ARG A 121 0.30 -1.58 15.98
N CYS A 122 1.23 -1.61 15.01
CA CYS A 122 2.64 -1.61 15.35
C CYS A 122 3.23 -0.20 15.44
N GLY A 123 2.59 0.80 14.86
CA GLY A 123 3.10 2.18 14.85
C GLY A 123 4.38 2.35 14.04
N VAL A 124 4.59 1.53 13.03
CA VAL A 124 5.76 1.52 12.14
C VAL A 124 5.33 1.98 10.74
N VAL A 125 6.15 2.79 10.07
CA VAL A 125 5.92 3.19 8.67
C VAL A 125 5.96 1.96 7.77
N ALA A 126 4.98 1.84 6.87
CA ALA A 126 4.88 0.76 5.88
C ALA A 126 4.82 1.35 4.46
N PHE A 127 5.00 0.52 3.44
CA PHE A 127 5.18 1.00 2.07
C PHE A 127 4.14 0.39 1.14
N HIS A 128 3.24 1.23 0.65
CA HIS A 128 2.29 0.88 -0.40
C HIS A 128 3.03 0.93 -1.74
N GLY A 129 3.53 -0.22 -2.18
CA GLY A 129 4.45 -0.32 -3.30
C GLY A 129 4.42 -1.68 -3.99
N PRO A 130 5.25 -1.89 -5.03
CA PRO A 130 5.19 -3.06 -5.89
C PRO A 130 5.48 -4.35 -5.13
N THR A 131 4.78 -5.42 -5.50
CA THR A 131 5.05 -6.80 -5.08
C THR A 131 5.86 -7.55 -6.14
N VAL A 132 6.47 -8.67 -5.74
CA VAL A 132 7.37 -9.46 -6.61
C VAL A 132 6.65 -9.89 -7.89
N ALA A 133 5.51 -10.60 -7.75
CA ALA A 133 4.66 -11.07 -8.85
C ALA A 133 3.37 -10.23 -8.96
N GLY A 134 3.48 -8.91 -8.95
CA GLY A 134 2.39 -7.96 -9.10
C GLY A 134 2.80 -6.75 -9.93
N ARG A 135 4.08 -6.40 -9.86
CA ARG A 135 4.65 -5.28 -10.61
C ARG A 135 6.12 -5.48 -10.95
N LEU A 136 6.93 -6.00 -10.02
CA LEU A 136 8.38 -6.14 -10.26
C LEU A 136 8.67 -7.11 -11.39
N GLU A 137 7.89 -8.19 -11.54
CA GLU A 137 8.05 -9.15 -12.62
C GLU A 137 7.89 -8.57 -14.03
N ARG A 138 7.21 -7.42 -14.14
CA ARG A 138 7.01 -6.72 -15.41
C ARG A 138 8.10 -5.69 -15.71
N GLY A 139 9.06 -5.54 -14.80
CA GLY A 139 10.19 -4.63 -14.94
C GLY A 139 9.85 -3.14 -14.74
N PRO A 140 10.80 -2.24 -15.05
CA PRO A 140 10.75 -0.82 -14.66
C PRO A 140 9.62 0.00 -15.32
N THR A 141 8.90 -0.54 -16.29
CA THR A 141 7.74 0.15 -16.87
C THR A 141 6.47 0.00 -16.05
N ALA A 142 6.43 -0.95 -15.10
CA ALA A 142 5.25 -1.24 -14.30
C ALA A 142 5.23 -0.54 -12.94
N TYR A 143 6.35 0.00 -12.50
CA TYR A 143 6.46 0.75 -11.25
C TYR A 143 7.41 1.94 -11.41
N ASP A 144 7.26 2.96 -10.59
CA ASP A 144 8.15 4.10 -10.55
C ASP A 144 9.38 3.78 -9.68
N GLU A 145 10.50 3.44 -10.34
CA GLU A 145 11.73 3.06 -9.69
C GLU A 145 12.27 4.17 -8.78
N ALA A 146 12.15 5.42 -9.21
CA ALA A 146 12.67 6.55 -8.45
C ALA A 146 11.96 6.69 -7.10
N THR A 147 10.63 6.57 -7.04
CA THR A 147 9.90 6.63 -5.77
C THR A 147 10.18 5.39 -4.91
N LEU A 148 10.24 4.18 -5.51
CA LEU A 148 10.53 2.95 -4.78
C LEU A 148 11.91 3.00 -4.11
N VAL A 149 12.97 3.31 -4.87
CA VAL A 149 14.32 3.33 -4.34
C VAL A 149 14.48 4.45 -3.31
N ARG A 150 14.05 5.67 -3.65
CA ARG A 150 14.20 6.82 -2.75
C ARG A 150 13.48 6.62 -1.42
N VAL A 151 12.25 6.09 -1.42
CA VAL A 151 11.48 5.94 -0.17
C VAL A 151 12.08 4.87 0.76
N LEU A 152 12.84 3.91 0.22
CA LEU A 152 13.46 2.83 0.98
C LEU A 152 14.92 3.13 1.40
N THR A 153 15.61 4.03 0.70
CA THR A 153 17.06 4.25 0.89
C THR A 153 17.42 5.66 1.35
N ASN A 154 16.54 6.66 1.11
CA ASN A 154 16.86 8.05 1.40
C ASN A 154 16.12 8.54 2.65
N VAL A 155 16.87 9.12 3.57
CA VAL A 155 16.35 9.69 4.83
C VAL A 155 15.78 11.10 4.68
N GLU A 156 15.65 11.58 3.44
CA GLU A 156 14.99 12.83 3.12
C GLU A 156 13.54 12.61 2.67
N PRO A 157 12.64 13.58 2.84
CA PRO A 157 11.28 13.49 2.31
C PRO A 157 11.27 13.32 0.78
N LEU A 158 10.30 12.57 0.24
CA LEU A 158 10.11 12.50 -1.21
C LEU A 158 9.75 13.85 -1.83
N GLY A 159 9.10 14.73 -1.05
CA GLY A 159 8.60 16.01 -1.54
C GLY A 159 7.33 15.87 -2.40
N PRO A 160 7.09 16.77 -3.36
CA PRO A 160 5.90 16.79 -4.17
C PRO A 160 5.90 15.67 -5.23
N LEU A 161 4.86 14.83 -5.19
CA LEU A 161 4.56 13.80 -6.17
C LEU A 161 3.43 14.29 -7.07
N ARG A 162 3.69 14.37 -8.36
CA ARG A 162 2.76 14.83 -9.39
C ARG A 162 2.56 13.75 -10.44
N ALA A 163 1.38 13.75 -11.07
CA ALA A 163 1.10 12.87 -12.19
C ALA A 163 0.33 13.65 -13.27
N PRO A 164 0.57 13.41 -14.57
CA PRO A 164 -0.08 14.15 -15.66
C PRO A 164 -1.61 14.02 -15.67
N ALA A 165 -2.13 12.86 -15.21
CA ALA A 165 -3.56 12.57 -15.19
C ALA A 165 -4.25 12.93 -13.85
N LEU A 166 -3.56 13.64 -12.96
CA LEU A 166 -4.11 13.98 -11.65
C LEU A 166 -5.21 15.04 -11.77
N GLU A 167 -6.42 14.67 -11.36
CA GLU A 167 -7.58 15.56 -11.37
C GLU A 167 -7.88 16.11 -9.96
N VAL A 168 -8.37 17.34 -9.90
CA VAL A 168 -8.87 17.98 -8.67
C VAL A 168 -10.38 17.81 -8.60
N PHE A 169 -10.89 16.97 -7.69
CA PHE A 169 -12.34 16.87 -7.43
C PHE A 169 -12.83 17.94 -6.46
N ARG A 170 -11.97 18.31 -5.51
CA ARG A 170 -12.24 19.42 -4.59
C ARG A 170 -10.96 20.21 -4.32
N SER A 171 -11.07 21.53 -4.46
CA SER A 171 -9.96 22.44 -4.22
C SER A 171 -9.69 22.62 -2.72
N GLY A 172 -8.43 22.91 -2.39
CA GLY A 172 -7.98 23.22 -1.04
C GLY A 172 -6.56 22.72 -0.79
N GLU A 173 -6.15 22.86 0.45
CA GLU A 173 -4.89 22.36 0.97
C GLU A 173 -5.12 21.78 2.36
N ALA A 174 -4.59 20.60 2.65
CA ALA A 174 -4.65 19.99 3.97
C ALA A 174 -3.50 19.02 4.18
N SER A 175 -3.02 18.93 5.42
CA SER A 175 -1.97 18.01 5.83
C SER A 175 -2.49 17.01 6.85
N GLY A 176 -1.84 15.83 6.90
CA GLY A 176 -2.14 14.79 7.87
C GLY A 176 -1.20 13.61 7.72
N VAL A 177 -1.41 12.58 8.53
CA VAL A 177 -0.71 11.30 8.36
C VAL A 177 -1.30 10.57 7.15
N LEU A 178 -0.46 10.15 6.21
CA LEU A 178 -0.89 9.35 5.06
C LEU A 178 -1.28 7.94 5.52
N ALA A 179 -2.52 7.54 5.28
CA ALA A 179 -3.05 6.24 5.66
C ALA A 179 -4.02 5.73 4.59
N GLY A 180 -4.18 4.42 4.49
CA GLY A 180 -5.13 3.84 3.54
C GLY A 180 -4.55 2.71 2.71
N GLY A 181 -5.02 2.58 1.46
CA GLY A 181 -4.69 1.53 0.51
C GLY A 181 -5.92 1.06 -0.27
N ASN A 182 -6.06 -0.24 -0.46
CA ASN A 182 -7.17 -0.83 -1.19
C ASN A 182 -8.50 -0.66 -0.43
N LEU A 183 -9.47 0.00 -1.07
CA LEU A 183 -10.75 0.39 -0.47
C LEU A 183 -11.56 -0.82 0.03
N THR A 184 -11.59 -1.91 -0.75
CA THR A 184 -12.25 -3.17 -0.37
C THR A 184 -11.66 -3.73 0.91
N GLN A 185 -10.32 -3.78 1.03
CA GLN A 185 -9.65 -4.31 2.21
C GLN A 185 -9.89 -3.43 3.46
N LEU A 186 -9.84 -2.11 3.29
CA LEU A 186 -10.12 -1.18 4.37
C LEU A 186 -11.54 -1.36 4.91
N ALA A 187 -12.55 -1.41 4.02
CA ALA A 187 -13.93 -1.58 4.40
C ALA A 187 -14.20 -2.96 5.01
N ALA A 188 -13.62 -4.04 4.45
CA ALA A 188 -13.76 -5.39 4.98
C ALA A 188 -13.15 -5.57 6.37
N SER A 189 -12.19 -4.74 6.77
CA SER A 189 -11.58 -4.80 8.10
C SER A 189 -12.48 -4.32 9.23
N ILE A 190 -13.50 -3.51 8.94
CA ILE A 190 -14.38 -2.88 9.94
C ILE A 190 -15.19 -3.93 10.69
N GLY A 191 -15.20 -3.82 12.00
CA GLY A 191 -15.84 -4.79 12.89
C GLY A 191 -14.93 -5.94 13.32
N THR A 192 -13.69 -5.98 12.87
CA THR A 192 -12.68 -6.96 13.29
C THR A 192 -11.70 -6.37 14.30
N PRO A 193 -10.93 -7.20 15.02
CA PRO A 193 -9.85 -6.70 15.89
C PRO A 193 -8.77 -5.92 15.15
N PHE A 194 -8.71 -6.04 13.82
CA PHE A 194 -7.71 -5.40 12.93
C PHE A 194 -8.33 -4.29 12.08
N ALA A 195 -9.45 -3.72 12.54
CA ALA A 195 -10.15 -2.67 11.82
C ALA A 195 -9.23 -1.49 11.49
N PHE A 196 -9.37 -0.98 10.27
CA PHE A 196 -8.72 0.26 9.85
C PHE A 196 -9.25 1.44 10.66
N ASP A 197 -8.39 2.06 11.43
CA ASP A 197 -8.69 3.21 12.27
C ASP A 197 -7.56 4.25 12.14
N PRO A 198 -7.59 5.07 11.07
CA PRO A 198 -6.57 6.10 10.84
C PRO A 198 -6.68 7.20 11.90
N PRO A 199 -5.57 7.90 12.21
CA PRO A 199 -5.60 9.02 13.13
C PRO A 199 -6.52 10.14 12.63
N PRO A 200 -7.17 10.90 13.51
CA PRO A 200 -7.93 12.08 13.12
C PRO A 200 -7.09 13.05 12.31
N GLY A 201 -7.66 13.60 11.24
CA GLY A 201 -6.96 14.48 10.31
C GLY A 201 -6.03 13.74 9.31
N ALA A 202 -6.18 12.43 9.15
CA ALA A 202 -5.38 11.68 8.15
C ALA A 202 -5.65 12.16 6.72
N VAL A 203 -4.64 12.04 5.87
CA VAL A 203 -4.77 12.05 4.41
C VAL A 203 -5.06 10.62 3.99
N LEU A 204 -6.24 10.36 3.42
CA LEU A 204 -6.63 9.00 3.01
C LEU A 204 -6.21 8.71 1.58
N LEU A 205 -5.40 7.68 1.38
CA LEU A 205 -5.17 7.03 0.08
C LEU A 205 -6.23 5.94 -0.09
N LEU A 206 -7.03 6.01 -1.15
CA LEU A 206 -8.06 5.03 -1.47
C LEU A 206 -7.91 4.61 -2.94
N GLU A 207 -7.67 3.33 -3.20
CA GLU A 207 -7.56 2.77 -4.54
C GLU A 207 -8.30 1.43 -4.59
N ASP A 208 -8.70 0.99 -5.78
CA ASP A 208 -9.27 -0.34 -6.00
C ASP A 208 -9.15 -0.76 -7.46
N VAL A 209 -9.54 -2.00 -7.75
CA VAL A 209 -9.56 -2.59 -9.10
C VAL A 209 -10.77 -3.50 -9.29
N ASN A 210 -11.40 -3.42 -10.48
CA ASN A 210 -12.52 -4.30 -10.87
C ASN A 210 -13.76 -4.25 -9.96
N GLU A 211 -13.92 -3.18 -9.16
CA GLU A 211 -15.11 -2.94 -8.35
C GLU A 211 -16.12 -2.07 -9.11
N ARG A 212 -17.34 -2.56 -9.27
CA ARG A 212 -18.43 -1.81 -9.94
C ARG A 212 -18.76 -0.51 -9.20
N PRO A 213 -19.24 0.55 -9.88
CA PRO A 213 -19.56 1.83 -9.26
C PRO A 213 -20.48 1.71 -8.03
N TYR A 214 -21.52 0.85 -8.07
CA TYR A 214 -22.39 0.64 -6.91
C TYR A 214 -21.67 -0.04 -5.73
N ARG A 215 -20.63 -0.86 -5.99
CA ARG A 215 -19.81 -1.47 -4.94
C ARG A 215 -18.90 -0.43 -4.32
N LEU A 216 -18.30 0.46 -5.11
CA LEU A 216 -17.52 1.60 -4.61
C LEU A 216 -18.38 2.50 -3.71
N ASP A 217 -19.64 2.79 -4.09
CA ASP A 217 -20.58 3.54 -3.25
C ASP A 217 -20.86 2.81 -1.92
N ARG A 218 -21.05 1.49 -1.95
CA ARG A 218 -21.25 0.69 -0.74
C ARG A 218 -20.05 0.69 0.19
N LEU A 219 -18.83 0.51 -0.34
CA LEU A 219 -17.59 0.54 0.42
C LEU A 219 -17.35 1.92 1.04
N TRP A 220 -17.53 2.97 0.25
CA TRP A 220 -17.48 4.35 0.73
C TRP A 220 -18.50 4.60 1.85
N THR A 221 -19.74 4.19 1.63
CA THR A 221 -20.80 4.35 2.63
C THR A 221 -20.46 3.63 3.93
N GLN A 222 -19.86 2.44 3.87
CA GLN A 222 -19.39 1.72 5.04
C GLN A 222 -18.31 2.51 5.80
N LEU A 223 -17.29 3.05 5.11
CA LEU A 223 -16.26 3.88 5.73
C LEU A 223 -16.84 5.15 6.36
N ARG A 224 -17.82 5.76 5.68
CA ARG A 224 -18.52 6.95 6.18
C ARG A 224 -19.32 6.64 7.44
N LEU A 225 -20.12 5.56 7.44
CA LEU A 225 -20.88 5.13 8.62
C LEU A 225 -19.99 4.73 9.80
N ALA A 226 -18.79 4.24 9.53
CA ALA A 226 -17.75 3.98 10.51
C ALA A 226 -17.00 5.25 10.97
N ARG A 227 -17.40 6.45 10.50
CA ARG A 227 -16.81 7.75 10.85
C ARG A 227 -15.34 7.92 10.42
N ILE A 228 -14.88 7.15 9.44
CA ILE A 228 -13.49 7.22 8.93
C ILE A 228 -13.35 8.43 8.00
N ILE A 229 -14.30 8.58 7.08
CA ILE A 229 -14.28 9.68 6.09
C ILE A 229 -14.41 11.06 6.77
N GLU A 230 -15.29 11.19 7.74
CA GLU A 230 -15.54 12.45 8.44
C GLU A 230 -14.33 12.94 9.25
N ARG A 231 -13.44 12.03 9.63
CA ARG A 231 -12.22 12.35 10.39
C ARG A 231 -11.03 12.67 9.51
N ALA A 232 -11.13 12.44 8.19
CA ALA A 232 -10.05 12.73 7.26
C ALA A 232 -9.89 14.23 6.99
N SER A 233 -8.67 14.69 6.73
CA SER A 233 -8.36 16.05 6.31
C SER A 233 -8.35 16.21 4.79
N ALA A 234 -7.96 15.15 4.07
CA ALA A 234 -7.88 15.12 2.61
C ALA A 234 -8.07 13.69 2.09
N ILE A 235 -8.39 13.55 0.80
CA ILE A 235 -8.51 12.26 0.12
C ILE A 235 -7.69 12.28 -1.17
N VAL A 236 -6.96 11.20 -1.41
CA VAL A 236 -6.25 10.91 -2.65
C VAL A 236 -6.80 9.60 -3.20
N PHE A 237 -7.55 9.68 -4.28
CA PHE A 237 -8.01 8.51 -5.00
C PHE A 237 -6.97 8.03 -6.02
N GLY A 238 -6.82 6.70 -6.15
CA GLY A 238 -6.11 6.06 -7.25
C GLY A 238 -6.84 6.18 -8.60
N GLU A 239 -6.46 5.34 -9.56
CA GLU A 239 -7.04 5.34 -10.91
C GLU A 239 -8.32 4.49 -11.05
N PHE A 240 -8.53 3.51 -10.18
CA PHE A 240 -9.68 2.58 -10.21
C PHE A 240 -9.86 1.83 -11.54
N PRO A 241 -8.83 1.15 -12.07
CA PRO A 241 -8.92 0.45 -13.35
C PRO A 241 -9.96 -0.67 -13.30
N GLY A 242 -10.75 -0.82 -14.38
CA GLY A 242 -11.80 -1.83 -14.48
C GLY A 242 -13.00 -1.62 -13.57
N CYS A 243 -13.15 -0.44 -12.96
CA CYS A 243 -14.23 -0.14 -12.03
C CYS A 243 -15.46 0.52 -12.66
N ASP A 244 -15.45 0.75 -13.96
CA ASP A 244 -16.60 1.28 -14.71
C ASP A 244 -17.64 0.19 -14.99
N GLU A 245 -18.89 0.58 -15.24
CA GLU A 245 -19.88 -0.37 -15.79
C GLU A 245 -19.49 -0.77 -17.22
N PRO A 246 -19.68 -2.05 -17.62
CA PRO A 246 -19.26 -2.54 -18.93
C PRO A 246 -19.96 -1.87 -20.11
N ASP A 247 -21.21 -1.43 -19.92
CA ASP A 247 -21.98 -0.68 -20.90
C ASP A 247 -21.56 0.79 -21.01
N GLY A 248 -20.70 1.25 -20.07
CA GLY A 248 -20.16 2.61 -20.05
C GLY A 248 -21.11 3.69 -19.54
N ASP A 249 -22.32 3.33 -19.10
CA ASP A 249 -23.34 4.30 -18.65
C ASP A 249 -22.96 4.94 -17.31
N LEU A 250 -22.20 4.25 -16.48
CA LEU A 250 -21.75 4.77 -15.18
C LEU A 250 -20.26 4.52 -14.98
N ARG A 251 -19.50 5.60 -14.75
CA ARG A 251 -18.06 5.55 -14.49
C ARG A 251 -17.74 5.63 -12.99
N SER A 252 -16.74 4.88 -12.59
CA SER A 252 -16.18 4.93 -11.24
C SER A 252 -15.77 6.35 -10.85
N ARG A 253 -15.11 7.06 -11.78
CA ARG A 253 -14.71 8.47 -11.61
C ARG A 253 -15.89 9.37 -11.22
N ASP A 254 -17.00 9.28 -11.94
CA ASP A 254 -18.18 10.13 -11.72
C ASP A 254 -18.92 9.77 -10.42
N THR A 255 -18.94 8.47 -10.09
CA THR A 255 -19.46 7.97 -8.81
C THR A 255 -18.64 8.54 -7.65
N LEU A 256 -17.31 8.44 -7.69
CA LEU A 256 -16.42 8.95 -6.64
C LEU A 256 -16.52 10.48 -6.52
N ALA A 257 -16.56 11.20 -7.65
CA ALA A 257 -16.77 12.66 -7.65
C ALA A 257 -18.10 13.06 -6.97
N ARG A 258 -19.18 12.28 -7.17
CA ARG A 258 -20.47 12.47 -6.50
C ARG A 258 -20.37 12.23 -4.99
N LEU A 259 -19.71 11.13 -4.58
CA LEU A 259 -19.59 10.73 -3.18
C LEU A 259 -18.83 11.76 -2.33
N VAL A 260 -17.83 12.43 -2.89
CA VAL A 260 -17.04 13.44 -2.16
C VAL A 260 -17.62 14.85 -2.17
N ARG A 261 -18.80 15.09 -2.75
CA ARG A 261 -19.39 16.45 -2.84
C ARG A 261 -19.53 17.14 -1.48
N ALA A 262 -19.88 16.38 -0.44
CA ALA A 262 -20.06 16.90 0.91
C ALA A 262 -18.76 16.82 1.77
N PHE A 263 -17.69 16.24 1.26
CA PHE A 263 -16.44 16.18 1.99
C PHE A 263 -15.79 17.57 2.06
N PRO A 264 -15.37 18.06 3.25
CA PRO A 264 -14.94 19.46 3.40
C PRO A 264 -13.51 19.72 2.88
N GLY A 265 -12.66 18.72 2.84
CA GLY A 265 -11.24 18.85 2.49
C GLY A 265 -10.94 18.73 0.99
N PRO A 266 -9.68 18.94 0.59
CA PRO A 266 -9.22 18.73 -0.78
C PRO A 266 -9.28 17.26 -1.18
N VAL A 267 -9.57 17.01 -2.48
CA VAL A 267 -9.64 15.67 -3.04
C VAL A 267 -8.93 15.64 -4.40
N LEU A 268 -7.99 14.71 -4.54
CA LEU A 268 -7.33 14.36 -5.79
C LEU A 268 -7.85 13.02 -6.30
N PHE A 269 -7.89 12.85 -7.63
CA PHE A 269 -8.24 11.61 -8.31
C PHE A 269 -7.21 11.28 -9.39
N GLY A 270 -7.00 9.98 -9.63
CA GLY A 270 -6.07 9.49 -10.66
C GLY A 270 -4.61 9.44 -10.20
N PHE A 271 -4.35 9.34 -8.88
CA PHE A 271 -2.99 9.20 -8.38
C PHE A 271 -2.44 7.80 -8.71
N PRO A 272 -1.28 7.69 -9.40
CA PRO A 272 -0.78 6.40 -9.87
C PRO A 272 -0.06 5.62 -8.77
N SER A 273 -0.82 5.04 -7.83
CA SER A 273 -0.30 4.14 -6.79
C SER A 273 -1.23 2.94 -6.62
N GLY A 274 -0.70 1.78 -6.30
CA GLY A 274 -1.46 0.53 -6.21
C GLY A 274 -1.88 0.00 -7.59
N HIS A 275 -3.19 -0.22 -7.79
CA HIS A 275 -3.72 -0.62 -9.08
C HIS A 275 -3.82 0.59 -10.01
N THR A 276 -2.92 0.65 -10.98
CA THR A 276 -2.84 1.72 -11.98
C THR A 276 -2.46 1.13 -13.33
N SER A 277 -2.82 1.82 -14.42
CA SER A 277 -2.51 1.43 -15.79
C SER A 277 -1.04 1.64 -16.15
N GLY A 278 -0.40 2.64 -15.55
CA GLY A 278 1.00 2.99 -15.76
C GLY A 278 1.95 2.52 -14.65
N ALA A 279 3.11 3.15 -14.58
CA ALA A 279 4.09 2.94 -13.54
C ALA A 279 3.55 3.38 -12.16
N ALA A 280 3.48 2.45 -11.21
CA ALA A 280 2.94 2.72 -9.89
C ALA A 280 3.98 3.38 -8.98
N MET A 281 3.66 4.55 -8.43
CA MET A 281 4.47 5.22 -7.40
C MET A 281 4.36 4.49 -6.06
N THR A 282 5.47 4.38 -5.35
CA THR A 282 5.52 3.84 -3.99
C THR A 282 5.28 4.95 -2.97
N LEU A 283 4.34 4.72 -2.05
CA LEU A 283 3.97 5.68 -1.03
C LEU A 283 4.26 5.15 0.38
N PRO A 284 4.88 5.95 1.25
CA PRO A 284 5.08 5.60 2.65
C PRO A 284 3.80 5.90 3.46
N LEU A 285 3.20 4.88 4.04
CA LEU A 285 2.06 5.03 4.95
C LEU A 285 2.55 5.28 6.37
N GLY A 286 1.90 6.20 7.08
CA GLY A 286 2.26 6.56 8.45
C GLY A 286 3.14 7.80 8.56
N VAL A 287 3.54 8.44 7.47
CA VAL A 287 4.29 9.70 7.47
C VAL A 287 3.36 10.90 7.27
N ARG A 288 3.85 12.09 7.61
CA ARG A 288 3.13 13.33 7.31
C ARG A 288 3.13 13.60 5.81
N ALA A 289 1.95 13.89 5.28
CA ALA A 289 1.74 14.25 3.89
C ALA A 289 0.79 15.44 3.79
N ARG A 290 0.84 16.14 2.65
CA ARG A 290 -0.02 17.28 2.34
C ARG A 290 -0.58 17.14 0.93
N VAL A 291 -1.87 17.37 0.80
CA VAL A 291 -2.55 17.49 -0.49
C VAL A 291 -2.65 18.95 -0.85
N VAL A 292 -2.19 19.30 -2.05
CA VAL A 292 -2.31 20.64 -2.64
C VAL A 292 -3.02 20.54 -3.98
N THR A 293 -3.93 21.48 -4.26
CA THR A 293 -4.77 21.46 -5.47
C THR A 293 -4.67 22.76 -6.29
N GLY A 294 -3.61 23.53 -6.10
CA GLY A 294 -3.36 24.77 -6.85
C GLY A 294 -3.06 24.52 -8.33
N ALA A 295 -2.31 25.44 -8.95
CA ALA A 295 -1.94 25.34 -10.37
C ALA A 295 -1.20 24.04 -10.73
N GLU A 296 -0.48 23.47 -9.78
CA GLU A 296 0.21 22.18 -9.90
C GLU A 296 -0.25 21.22 -8.78
N PRO A 297 -1.34 20.45 -9.00
CA PRO A 297 -1.83 19.53 -8.00
C PRO A 297 -0.79 18.48 -7.63
N ALA A 298 -0.67 18.18 -6.32
CA ALA A 298 0.31 17.21 -5.84
C ALA A 298 -0.10 16.58 -4.49
N LEU A 299 0.39 15.35 -4.28
CA LEU A 299 0.57 14.76 -2.96
C LEU A 299 2.01 15.04 -2.54
N VAL A 300 2.21 15.80 -1.45
CA VAL A 300 3.54 16.15 -0.94
C VAL A 300 3.85 15.26 0.26
N ILE A 301 4.92 14.49 0.18
CA ILE A 301 5.43 13.72 1.33
C ILE A 301 6.40 14.60 2.10
N GLU A 302 6.02 14.97 3.33
CA GLU A 302 6.70 15.99 4.15
C GLU A 302 7.71 15.41 5.15
N GLU A 303 7.74 14.09 5.31
CA GLU A 303 8.66 13.39 6.21
C GLU A 303 9.43 12.30 5.49
N ALA A 304 10.66 12.05 5.91
CA ALA A 304 11.39 10.85 5.54
C ALA A 304 10.67 9.60 6.03
N ALA A 305 10.62 8.56 5.20
CA ALA A 305 9.95 7.29 5.52
C ALA A 305 10.83 6.32 6.29
N VAL A 306 12.14 6.46 6.18
CA VAL A 306 13.17 5.64 6.82
C VAL A 306 14.13 6.50 7.62
N SER A 307 14.97 5.88 8.45
CA SER A 307 16.00 6.54 9.26
C SER A 307 17.34 5.81 9.13
N GLU A 308 18.44 6.49 9.46
CA GLU A 308 19.77 5.88 9.47
C GLU A 308 19.97 4.93 10.66
N GLU A 309 19.31 5.24 11.81
CA GLU A 309 19.37 4.53 13.10
C GLU A 309 17.99 4.44 13.77
#